data_06832372b619d451bc10f80a1e5380aa
#
_entry.id   06832372b619d451bc10f80a1e5380aa
#
_cell.length_a   1.000
_cell.length_b   1.000
_cell.length_c   1.000
_cell.angle_alpha   90.00
_cell.angle_beta   90.00
_cell.angle_gamma   90.00
#
_symmetry.space_group_name_H-M   'P 1'
#
loop_
_entity.id
_entity.type
_entity.pdbx_description
1 polymer ?
#
loop_
_entity_poly.entity_id
_entity_poly.type
_entity_poly.pdbx_seq_one_letter_code
_entity_poly.pdbx_strand_id
1 'polypeptide(L)'
;MLKSILSVGLVFFCSTTVFSQDKNSITVAFYNCENFFDTKDDPEKDDNEFLPNAPMKWDETRYKNKMEKVAQVLDSSVAGSGLPAIAGLVEIENKEVLEDLVSKTQFKNGKYGVLCTTGMDDRSIDVGLIYDQAIFTLVKSEELNVTNSKLGDYKTRNILFVTLKATNGDVIYVFVNHWPSRRDGELESEPKRLYAAQVLKNKITELQKKDSKAKVIVMGDFNDHPDNNSILNTLKASDKPKAKTDLYNAYYTLDKNKQGTHYFNNIWRCLDQIIVSQGFI
;
A
#
# COMPACT_ATOMS: atom_id res chain seq x y z
N MET A 1 -46.58 -28.11 49.27
CA MET A 1 -46.63 -27.87 47.85
C MET A 1 -45.34 -27.20 47.40
N LEU A 2 -44.37 -27.98 46.91
CA LEU A 2 -43.09 -27.48 46.43
C LEU A 2 -43.25 -27.23 44.91
N LYS A 3 -43.06 -25.96 44.52
CA LYS A 3 -42.97 -25.57 43.09
C LYS A 3 -41.51 -25.73 42.65
N SER A 4 -41.24 -26.71 41.79
CA SER A 4 -39.96 -26.86 41.09
C SER A 4 -39.88 -25.82 39.98
N ILE A 5 -38.82 -24.98 40.03
CA ILE A 5 -38.45 -24.05 38.96
C ILE A 5 -37.52 -24.79 38.03
N LEU A 6 -37.96 -25.00 36.80
CA LEU A 6 -37.16 -25.55 35.69
C LEU A 6 -36.41 -24.41 35.05
N SER A 7 -35.06 -24.31 35.29
CA SER A 7 -34.23 -23.36 34.57
C SER A 7 -33.74 -24.00 33.27
N VAL A 8 -34.20 -23.47 32.14
CA VAL A 8 -33.72 -23.81 30.80
C VAL A 8 -32.46 -23.02 30.54
N GLY A 9 -31.31 -23.68 30.59
CA GLY A 9 -30.01 -23.09 30.19
C GLY A 9 -29.94 -23.01 28.66
N LEU A 10 -29.94 -21.79 28.13
CA LEU A 10 -29.71 -21.53 26.70
C LEU A 10 -28.20 -21.64 26.43
N VAL A 11 -27.76 -22.75 25.82
CA VAL A 11 -26.38 -22.91 25.36
C VAL A 11 -26.24 -22.20 24.02
N PHE A 12 -25.57 -21.06 24.01
CA PHE A 12 -25.14 -20.39 22.77
C PHE A 12 -23.99 -21.21 22.17
N PHE A 13 -24.28 -21.96 21.11
CA PHE A 13 -23.23 -22.45 20.22
C PHE A 13 -22.69 -21.27 19.41
N CYS A 14 -21.55 -20.70 19.83
CA CYS A 14 -20.76 -19.82 19.01
C CYS A 14 -20.08 -20.69 17.93
N SER A 15 -20.69 -20.80 16.75
CA SER A 15 -20.07 -21.41 15.59
C SER A 15 -18.96 -20.49 15.12
N THR A 16 -17.73 -20.76 15.55
CA THR A 16 -16.54 -20.21 14.92
C THR A 16 -16.45 -20.80 13.52
N THR A 17 -16.90 -20.03 12.53
CA THR A 17 -16.55 -20.32 11.13
C THR A 17 -15.05 -20.10 11.00
N VAL A 18 -14.28 -21.18 11.07
CA VAL A 18 -12.88 -21.18 10.65
C VAL A 18 -12.91 -21.00 9.13
N PHE A 19 -12.67 -19.77 8.66
CA PHE A 19 -12.36 -19.54 7.26
C PHE A 19 -11.01 -20.23 6.98
N SER A 20 -11.05 -21.41 6.38
CA SER A 20 -9.87 -22.04 5.80
C SER A 20 -9.34 -21.08 4.74
N GLN A 21 -8.15 -20.53 4.93
CA GLN A 21 -7.44 -19.81 3.87
C GLN A 21 -7.30 -20.78 2.69
N ASP A 22 -7.89 -20.43 1.56
CA ASP A 22 -7.65 -21.18 0.32
C ASP A 22 -6.14 -21.11 0.04
N LYS A 23 -5.49 -22.28 -0.08
CA LYS A 23 -4.02 -22.37 -0.27
C LYS A 23 -3.51 -21.63 -1.51
N ASN A 24 -4.42 -21.09 -2.32
CA ASN A 24 -4.14 -20.32 -3.54
C ASN A 24 -4.41 -18.82 -3.39
N SER A 25 -4.81 -18.32 -2.22
CA SER A 25 -5.07 -16.90 -2.00
C SER A 25 -3.83 -16.19 -1.45
N ILE A 26 -3.57 -14.98 -1.96
CA ILE A 26 -2.52 -14.08 -1.49
C ILE A 26 -3.20 -12.87 -0.85
N THR A 27 -2.83 -12.57 0.39
CA THR A 27 -3.32 -11.39 1.09
C THR A 27 -2.43 -10.20 0.81
N VAL A 28 -3.03 -9.09 0.39
CA VAL A 28 -2.33 -7.86 0.02
C VAL A 28 -2.91 -6.69 0.81
N ALA A 29 -2.05 -5.87 1.38
CA ALA A 29 -2.42 -4.64 2.07
C ALA A 29 -1.67 -3.44 1.51
N PHE A 30 -2.28 -2.28 1.62
CA PHE A 30 -1.63 -0.98 1.40
C PHE A 30 -1.99 -0.04 2.55
N TYR A 31 -1.01 0.72 3.03
CA TYR A 31 -1.22 1.70 4.08
C TYR A 31 -0.32 2.94 3.90
N ASN A 32 -0.93 4.13 3.90
CA ASN A 32 -0.19 5.38 4.07
C ASN A 32 0.08 5.56 5.57
N CYS A 33 1.35 5.57 5.94
CA CYS A 33 1.76 5.63 7.34
C CYS A 33 1.67 7.03 7.95
N GLU A 34 1.36 8.08 7.18
CA GLU A 34 1.27 9.46 7.67
C GLU A 34 2.52 9.88 8.46
N ASN A 35 3.67 9.90 7.79
CA ASN A 35 4.98 10.27 8.34
C ASN A 35 5.50 9.28 9.40
N PHE A 36 6.00 8.14 8.93
CA PHE A 36 6.66 7.14 9.77
C PHE A 36 8.17 7.36 9.77
N PHE A 37 8.62 8.20 10.70
CA PHE A 37 10.01 8.58 10.90
C PHE A 37 10.60 7.89 12.11
N ASP A 38 11.92 7.66 12.12
CA ASP A 38 12.65 7.30 13.32
C ASP A 38 12.97 8.54 14.17
N THR A 39 13.92 8.47 15.09
CA THR A 39 14.27 9.56 16.01
C THR A 39 15.68 10.09 15.79
N LYS A 40 16.34 9.66 14.71
CA LYS A 40 17.70 10.03 14.38
C LYS A 40 17.69 11.11 13.30
N ASP A 41 18.59 12.07 13.42
CA ASP A 41 18.80 13.11 12.43
C ASP A 41 19.54 12.53 11.20
N ASP A 42 18.95 12.66 10.01
CA ASP A 42 19.64 12.42 8.74
C ASP A 42 20.05 13.78 8.15
N PRO A 43 21.32 14.16 8.25
CA PRO A 43 21.76 15.50 7.83
C PRO A 43 21.61 15.76 6.32
N GLU A 44 21.30 14.75 5.52
CA GLU A 44 21.06 14.88 4.08
C GLU A 44 19.58 15.04 3.73
N LYS A 45 18.67 14.95 4.75
CA LYS A 45 17.23 14.98 4.59
C LYS A 45 16.57 16.06 5.45
N ASP A 46 15.34 16.45 5.10
CA ASP A 46 14.53 17.37 5.91
C ASP A 46 13.57 16.59 6.81
N ASP A 47 14.13 15.93 7.82
CA ASP A 47 13.42 15.20 8.87
C ASP A 47 13.35 15.97 10.19
N ASN A 48 13.82 17.21 10.19
CA ASN A 48 14.02 18.06 11.37
C ASN A 48 12.80 18.21 12.29
N GLU A 49 11.58 18.04 11.79
CA GLU A 49 10.36 18.09 12.60
C GLU A 49 10.18 16.82 13.44
N PHE A 50 10.79 15.69 13.03
CA PHE A 50 10.65 14.37 13.63
C PHE A 50 11.81 13.99 14.57
N LEU A 51 12.40 14.98 15.24
CA LEU A 51 13.47 14.77 16.19
C LEU A 51 12.97 14.95 17.66
N PRO A 52 13.63 14.33 18.66
CA PRO A 52 13.24 14.44 20.06
C PRO A 52 13.23 15.89 20.59
N ASN A 53 14.11 16.73 20.08
CA ASN A 53 14.23 18.13 20.47
C ASN A 53 13.46 19.11 19.56
N ALA A 54 12.79 18.60 18.52
CA ALA A 54 11.98 19.38 17.60
C ALA A 54 10.60 19.76 18.20
N PRO A 55 9.86 20.69 17.57
CA PRO A 55 8.53 21.07 18.04
C PRO A 55 7.57 19.90 18.23
N MET A 56 7.64 18.87 17.40
CA MET A 56 6.81 17.67 17.50
C MET A 56 7.22 16.74 18.65
N LYS A 57 8.42 16.94 19.25
CA LYS A 57 8.96 16.09 20.32
C LYS A 57 8.86 14.60 19.96
N TRP A 58 9.38 14.27 18.78
CA TRP A 58 9.30 12.93 18.25
C TRP A 58 10.36 12.04 18.89
N ASP A 59 10.03 11.50 20.08
CA ASP A 59 10.91 10.66 20.88
C ASP A 59 10.68 9.15 20.61
N GLU A 60 11.53 8.32 21.19
CA GLU A 60 11.45 6.86 21.11
C GLU A 60 10.07 6.29 21.50
N THR A 61 9.37 6.92 22.43
CA THR A 61 8.03 6.49 22.85
C THR A 61 7.02 6.71 21.73
N ARG A 62 7.07 7.87 21.06
CA ARG A 62 6.21 8.17 19.93
C ARG A 62 6.53 7.28 18.74
N TYR A 63 7.80 7.10 18.42
CA TYR A 63 8.25 6.20 17.37
C TYR A 63 7.74 4.78 17.57
N LYS A 64 7.97 4.22 18.76
CA LYS A 64 7.50 2.88 19.13
C LYS A 64 5.98 2.76 19.03
N ASN A 65 5.23 3.73 19.58
CA ASN A 65 3.78 3.75 19.50
C ASN A 65 3.27 3.82 18.04
N LYS A 66 3.94 4.59 17.18
CA LYS A 66 3.61 4.66 15.75
C LYS A 66 3.82 3.32 15.09
N MET A 67 4.98 2.72 15.30
CA MET A 67 5.35 1.41 14.77
C MET A 67 4.35 0.31 15.18
N GLU A 68 3.99 0.26 16.47
CA GLU A 68 3.01 -0.71 16.98
C GLU A 68 1.62 -0.51 16.37
N LYS A 69 1.19 0.75 16.17
CA LYS A 69 -0.09 1.05 15.51
C LYS A 69 -0.08 0.67 14.04
N VAL A 70 0.98 0.97 13.30
CA VAL A 70 1.12 0.54 11.90
C VAL A 70 1.03 -0.98 11.80
N ALA A 71 1.76 -1.70 12.64
CA ALA A 71 1.71 -3.16 12.69
C ALA A 71 0.31 -3.69 13.04
N GLN A 72 -0.38 -3.07 14.00
CA GLN A 72 -1.74 -3.44 14.38
C GLN A 72 -2.76 -3.22 13.25
N VAL A 73 -2.63 -2.10 12.52
CA VAL A 73 -3.48 -1.83 11.33
C VAL A 73 -3.27 -2.90 10.27
N LEU A 74 -2.02 -3.25 9.95
CA LEU A 74 -1.71 -4.27 8.96
C LEU A 74 -2.22 -5.66 9.38
N ASP A 75 -2.10 -6.04 10.65
CA ASP A 75 -2.63 -7.30 11.18
C ASP A 75 -4.16 -7.35 11.11
N SER A 76 -4.84 -6.26 11.42
CA SER A 76 -6.29 -6.17 11.38
C SER A 76 -6.87 -6.01 9.96
N SER A 77 -6.05 -5.63 8.97
CA SER A 77 -6.50 -5.41 7.59
C SER A 77 -6.85 -6.71 6.85
N VAL A 78 -6.39 -7.85 7.36
CA VAL A 78 -6.60 -9.16 6.76
C VAL A 78 -7.55 -9.98 7.61
N ALA A 79 -8.86 -9.92 7.30
CA ALA A 79 -9.89 -10.59 8.08
C ALA A 79 -9.61 -12.10 8.27
N GLY A 80 -9.36 -12.50 9.51
CA GLY A 80 -9.22 -13.90 9.93
C GLY A 80 -7.93 -14.61 9.53
N SER A 81 -6.97 -13.93 8.91
CA SER A 81 -5.76 -14.56 8.38
C SER A 81 -4.44 -14.03 8.94
N GLY A 82 -4.47 -13.03 9.81
CA GLY A 82 -3.26 -12.44 10.39
C GLY A 82 -2.54 -11.49 9.43
N LEU A 83 -1.21 -11.49 9.45
CA LEU A 83 -0.40 -10.52 8.71
C LEU A 83 -0.51 -10.70 7.18
N PRO A 84 -0.47 -9.59 6.39
CA PRO A 84 -0.52 -9.67 4.94
C PRO A 84 0.72 -10.36 4.37
N ALA A 85 0.54 -11.11 3.29
CA ALA A 85 1.65 -11.73 2.57
C ALA A 85 2.50 -10.69 1.80
N ILE A 86 1.87 -9.58 1.39
CA ILE A 86 2.51 -8.42 0.76
C ILE A 86 1.87 -7.16 1.33
N ALA A 87 2.66 -6.20 1.81
CA ALA A 87 2.16 -4.88 2.17
C ALA A 87 3.01 -3.77 1.55
N GLY A 88 2.34 -2.86 0.84
CA GLY A 88 2.90 -1.60 0.38
C GLY A 88 2.70 -0.52 1.44
N LEU A 89 3.73 0.25 1.70
CA LEU A 89 3.75 1.30 2.72
C LEU A 89 4.31 2.57 2.10
N VAL A 90 3.73 3.70 2.45
CA VAL A 90 4.21 5.01 1.99
C VAL A 90 4.25 6.00 3.14
N GLU A 91 4.87 7.15 2.91
CA GLU A 91 5.24 8.12 3.95
C GLU A 91 6.09 7.46 5.06
N ILE A 92 7.05 6.70 4.64
CA ILE A 92 8.11 6.13 5.47
C ILE A 92 9.41 6.88 5.19
N GLU A 93 10.19 7.09 6.21
CA GLU A 93 11.43 7.86 6.09
C GLU A 93 12.53 7.08 5.36
N ASN A 94 12.73 5.83 5.76
CA ASN A 94 13.86 5.03 5.30
C ASN A 94 13.59 3.52 5.45
N LYS A 95 14.55 2.71 5.03
CA LYS A 95 14.48 1.26 5.15
C LYS A 95 14.52 0.78 6.61
N GLU A 96 15.23 1.49 7.49
CA GLU A 96 15.40 1.10 8.89
C GLU A 96 14.07 1.08 9.64
N VAL A 97 13.16 2.04 9.39
CA VAL A 97 11.84 2.03 10.03
C VAL A 97 11.01 0.80 9.65
N LEU A 98 11.18 0.27 8.43
CA LEU A 98 10.53 -0.97 8.01
C LEU A 98 11.20 -2.21 8.59
N GLU A 99 12.54 -2.21 8.70
CA GLU A 99 13.28 -3.29 9.38
C GLU A 99 12.91 -3.36 10.84
N ASP A 100 12.72 -2.22 11.50
CA ASP A 100 12.21 -2.13 12.87
C ASP A 100 10.77 -2.66 12.95
N LEU A 101 9.90 -2.26 12.05
CA LEU A 101 8.52 -2.76 11.98
C LEU A 101 8.47 -4.29 11.93
N VAL A 102 9.27 -4.92 11.06
CA VAL A 102 9.23 -6.38 10.90
C VAL A 102 9.97 -7.14 11.98
N SER A 103 10.96 -6.53 12.66
CA SER A 103 11.77 -7.19 13.68
C SER A 103 11.29 -6.95 15.12
N LYS A 104 10.59 -5.83 15.39
CA LYS A 104 10.22 -5.40 16.74
C LYS A 104 8.73 -5.54 17.06
N THR A 105 7.87 -5.85 16.07
CA THR A 105 6.42 -6.03 16.25
C THR A 105 6.00 -7.49 16.09
N GLN A 106 4.69 -7.75 15.92
CA GLN A 106 4.18 -9.11 15.67
C GLN A 106 4.71 -9.73 14.37
N PHE A 107 5.19 -8.95 13.42
CA PHE A 107 5.85 -9.43 12.21
C PHE A 107 7.12 -10.27 12.46
N LYS A 108 7.76 -10.11 13.62
CA LYS A 108 8.94 -10.88 14.03
C LYS A 108 8.72 -12.40 14.08
N ASN A 109 7.47 -12.84 14.17
CA ASN A 109 7.11 -14.25 14.18
C ASN A 109 7.14 -14.89 12.77
N GLY A 110 7.21 -14.05 11.72
CA GLY A 110 7.40 -14.44 10.32
C GLY A 110 8.80 -14.07 9.82
N LYS A 111 9.05 -14.40 8.55
CA LYS A 111 10.24 -13.93 7.84
C LYS A 111 9.81 -12.93 6.78
N TYR A 112 9.94 -11.66 7.06
CA TYR A 112 9.57 -10.61 6.11
C TYR A 112 10.82 -10.00 5.46
N GLY A 113 10.80 -9.93 4.14
CA GLY A 113 11.74 -9.12 3.37
C GLY A 113 11.26 -7.67 3.31
N VAL A 114 12.21 -6.74 3.28
CA VAL A 114 11.97 -5.30 3.29
C VAL A 114 12.63 -4.66 2.10
N LEU A 115 11.90 -3.81 1.38
CA LEU A 115 12.39 -2.95 0.31
C LEU A 115 11.91 -1.52 0.55
N CYS A 116 12.75 -0.55 0.22
CA CYS A 116 12.45 0.88 0.33
C CYS A 116 13.10 1.60 -0.85
N THR A 117 12.44 2.63 -1.38
CA THR A 117 13.05 3.56 -2.33
C THR A 117 14.01 4.50 -1.63
N THR A 118 14.84 5.17 -2.42
CA THR A 118 15.70 6.27 -1.98
C THR A 118 15.35 7.51 -2.80
N GLY A 119 14.11 7.97 -2.61
CA GLY A 119 13.56 9.09 -3.36
C GLY A 119 14.17 10.44 -2.99
N MET A 120 13.87 11.46 -3.81
CA MET A 120 14.32 12.84 -3.60
C MET A 120 13.16 13.75 -3.16
N ASP A 121 12.17 13.23 -2.45
CA ASP A 121 11.06 14.03 -1.93
C ASP A 121 11.56 15.01 -0.86
N ASP A 122 11.14 16.27 -0.96
CA ASP A 122 11.59 17.34 -0.03
C ASP A 122 11.17 17.07 1.43
N ARG A 123 10.17 16.22 1.66
CA ARG A 123 9.71 15.83 3.01
C ARG A 123 10.44 14.60 3.55
N SER A 124 11.47 14.11 2.83
CA SER A 124 12.23 12.91 3.21
C SER A 124 11.38 11.66 3.42
N ILE A 125 10.31 11.50 2.63
CA ILE A 125 9.44 10.35 2.68
C ILE A 125 9.61 9.46 1.45
N ASP A 126 9.57 8.18 1.68
CA ASP A 126 9.80 7.15 0.69
C ASP A 126 8.62 6.16 0.57
N VAL A 127 8.81 5.20 -0.33
CA VAL A 127 7.88 4.12 -0.66
C VAL A 127 8.51 2.79 -0.31
N GLY A 128 7.80 1.95 0.41
CA GLY A 128 8.30 0.66 0.86
C GLY A 128 7.39 -0.51 0.57
N LEU A 129 7.99 -1.69 0.65
CA LEU A 129 7.31 -2.97 0.54
C LEU A 129 7.84 -3.92 1.60
N ILE A 130 6.93 -4.62 2.29
CA ILE A 130 7.26 -5.81 3.06
C ILE A 130 6.57 -7.03 2.44
N TYR A 131 7.23 -8.18 2.43
CA TYR A 131 6.69 -9.41 1.84
C TYR A 131 7.12 -10.63 2.64
N ASP A 132 6.26 -11.64 2.74
CA ASP A 132 6.54 -12.88 3.44
C ASP A 132 7.50 -13.77 2.63
N GLN A 133 8.71 -13.99 3.14
CA GLN A 133 9.75 -14.81 2.52
C GLN A 133 9.45 -16.33 2.60
N ALA A 134 8.46 -16.75 3.40
CA ALA A 134 7.97 -18.12 3.36
C ALA A 134 7.13 -18.39 2.10
N ILE A 135 6.53 -17.33 1.53
CA ILE A 135 5.68 -17.41 0.34
C ILE A 135 6.45 -16.96 -0.91
N PHE A 136 7.30 -15.94 -0.78
CA PHE A 136 7.94 -15.27 -1.92
C PHE A 136 9.45 -15.23 -1.85
N THR A 137 10.08 -15.37 -3.01
CA THR A 137 11.49 -15.03 -3.22
C THR A 137 11.58 -13.76 -4.06
N LEU A 138 12.39 -12.80 -3.62
CA LEU A 138 12.71 -11.61 -4.40
C LEU A 138 13.53 -11.98 -5.63
N VAL A 139 13.03 -11.62 -6.81
CA VAL A 139 13.76 -11.80 -8.09
C VAL A 139 14.47 -10.52 -8.49
N LYS A 140 13.77 -9.37 -8.38
CA LYS A 140 14.29 -8.06 -8.76
C LYS A 140 13.50 -6.95 -8.08
N SER A 141 14.19 -5.84 -7.78
CA SER A 141 13.57 -4.54 -7.48
C SER A 141 14.19 -3.44 -8.33
N GLU A 142 13.42 -2.46 -8.70
CA GLU A 142 13.90 -1.24 -9.36
C GLU A 142 12.99 -0.06 -9.00
N GLU A 143 13.57 1.13 -9.03
CA GLU A 143 12.83 2.38 -8.85
C GLU A 143 12.54 3.00 -10.21
N LEU A 144 11.28 3.36 -10.43
CA LEU A 144 10.87 4.07 -11.64
C LEU A 144 10.75 5.57 -11.31
N ASN A 145 11.60 6.35 -11.95
CA ASN A 145 11.59 7.80 -11.77
C ASN A 145 10.34 8.41 -12.42
N VAL A 146 9.66 9.29 -11.68
CA VAL A 146 8.44 9.99 -12.12
C VAL A 146 8.59 11.51 -12.15
N THR A 147 9.83 12.01 -12.13
CA THR A 147 10.10 13.44 -12.37
C THR A 147 10.18 13.72 -13.87
N ASN A 148 9.79 14.93 -14.27
CA ASN A 148 9.84 15.37 -15.65
C ASN A 148 10.13 16.88 -15.70
N SER A 149 11.30 17.25 -16.15
CA SER A 149 11.74 18.66 -16.21
C SER A 149 10.83 19.57 -17.06
N LYS A 150 10.04 18.98 -17.99
CA LYS A 150 9.05 19.75 -18.76
C LYS A 150 7.83 20.18 -17.92
N LEU A 151 7.63 19.55 -16.76
CA LEU A 151 6.56 19.87 -15.82
C LEU A 151 7.05 20.73 -14.63
N GLY A 152 8.22 21.34 -14.78
CA GLY A 152 8.92 22.11 -13.74
C GLY A 152 9.91 21.28 -12.96
N ASP A 153 10.66 21.98 -12.12
CA ASP A 153 11.57 21.33 -11.15
C ASP A 153 10.74 20.96 -9.90
N TYR A 154 10.42 19.67 -9.77
CA TYR A 154 9.74 19.15 -8.60
C TYR A 154 10.37 17.82 -8.18
N LYS A 155 10.49 17.67 -6.90
CA LYS A 155 10.95 16.42 -6.27
C LYS A 155 9.74 15.59 -5.84
N THR A 156 9.85 14.30 -5.97
CA THR A 156 8.77 13.37 -5.60
C THR A 156 9.33 11.96 -5.42
N ARG A 157 8.52 11.06 -4.89
CA ARG A 157 8.85 9.65 -4.67
C ARG A 157 8.88 8.89 -5.98
N ASN A 158 9.83 7.98 -6.11
CA ASN A 158 9.85 7.00 -7.20
C ASN A 158 8.77 5.93 -7.00
N ILE A 159 8.34 5.27 -8.08
CA ILE A 159 7.51 4.08 -7.97
C ILE A 159 8.44 2.89 -7.67
N LEU A 160 8.17 2.16 -6.60
CA LEU A 160 8.86 0.92 -6.29
C LEU A 160 8.27 -0.22 -7.12
N PHE A 161 9.05 -0.75 -8.07
CA PHE A 161 8.71 -1.94 -8.85
C PHE A 161 9.45 -3.16 -8.35
N VAL A 162 8.71 -4.22 -8.04
CA VAL A 162 9.26 -5.46 -7.47
C VAL A 162 8.75 -6.67 -8.23
N THR A 163 9.65 -7.61 -8.52
CA THR A 163 9.31 -8.92 -9.07
C THR A 163 9.52 -9.98 -7.98
N LEU A 164 8.44 -10.64 -7.60
CA LEU A 164 8.42 -11.73 -6.63
C LEU A 164 8.11 -13.05 -7.33
N LYS A 165 8.77 -14.13 -6.90
CA LYS A 165 8.43 -15.49 -7.31
C LYS A 165 7.80 -16.22 -6.12
N ALA A 166 6.56 -16.63 -6.27
CA ALA A 166 5.85 -17.41 -5.26
C ALA A 166 6.32 -18.86 -5.23
N THR A 167 6.11 -19.53 -4.10
CA THR A 167 6.49 -20.94 -3.90
C THR A 167 5.78 -21.91 -4.84
N ASN A 168 4.59 -21.55 -5.36
CA ASN A 168 3.88 -22.31 -6.41
C ASN A 168 4.44 -22.06 -7.82
N GLY A 169 5.48 -21.23 -7.98
CA GLY A 169 6.13 -20.92 -9.25
C GLY A 169 5.61 -19.66 -9.95
N ASP A 170 4.51 -19.08 -9.50
CA ASP A 170 3.96 -17.85 -10.06
C ASP A 170 4.95 -16.67 -9.92
N VAL A 171 5.03 -15.86 -10.97
CA VAL A 171 5.75 -14.59 -10.93
C VAL A 171 4.75 -13.46 -10.76
N ILE A 172 4.93 -12.66 -9.72
CA ILE A 172 4.06 -11.53 -9.38
C ILE A 172 4.86 -10.25 -9.49
N TYR A 173 4.30 -9.28 -10.20
CA TYR A 173 4.85 -7.95 -10.37
C TYR A 173 4.10 -6.98 -9.48
N VAL A 174 4.80 -6.36 -8.53
CA VAL A 174 4.21 -5.44 -7.54
C VAL A 174 4.73 -4.04 -7.79
N PHE A 175 3.82 -3.06 -7.81
CA PHE A 175 4.15 -1.65 -7.89
C PHE A 175 3.57 -0.95 -6.66
N VAL A 176 4.43 -0.28 -5.89
CA VAL A 176 3.99 0.59 -4.80
C VAL A 176 4.20 2.04 -5.21
N ASN A 177 3.17 2.84 -5.05
CA ASN A 177 3.07 4.20 -5.57
C ASN A 177 2.76 5.20 -4.46
N HIS A 178 3.36 6.39 -4.54
CA HIS A 178 2.88 7.59 -3.85
C HIS A 178 3.06 8.78 -4.78
N TRP A 179 1.99 9.11 -5.50
CA TRP A 179 2.04 10.12 -6.55
C TRP A 179 2.06 11.56 -5.99
N PRO A 180 2.41 12.56 -6.83
CA PRO A 180 2.42 13.96 -6.43
C PRO A 180 1.08 14.41 -5.84
N SER A 181 1.15 15.08 -4.67
CA SER A 181 -0.03 15.52 -3.93
C SER A 181 -0.79 16.65 -4.65
N ARG A 182 -2.03 16.89 -4.18
CA ARG A 182 -2.87 18.00 -4.66
C ARG A 182 -2.64 19.31 -3.91
N ARG A 183 -1.55 19.41 -3.13
CA ARG A 183 -1.27 20.58 -2.26
C ARG A 183 -1.18 21.90 -3.05
N ASP A 184 -0.63 21.83 -4.27
CA ASP A 184 -0.51 23.01 -5.17
C ASP A 184 -1.79 23.29 -5.97
N GLY A 185 -2.88 22.59 -5.68
CA GLY A 185 -4.12 22.59 -6.46
C GLY A 185 -4.32 21.27 -7.23
N GLU A 186 -5.58 20.85 -7.35
CA GLU A 186 -5.91 19.57 -8.00
C GLU A 186 -5.57 19.61 -9.49
N LEU A 187 -5.95 20.71 -10.18
CA LEU A 187 -5.72 20.89 -11.62
C LEU A 187 -4.26 21.19 -11.93
N GLU A 188 -3.63 22.02 -11.11
CA GLU A 188 -2.23 22.44 -11.26
C GLU A 188 -1.27 21.27 -11.11
N SER A 189 -1.59 20.31 -10.25
CA SER A 189 -0.76 19.12 -10.00
C SER A 189 -1.15 17.91 -10.88
N GLU A 190 -2.31 17.93 -11.57
CA GLU A 190 -2.77 16.83 -12.44
C GLU A 190 -1.72 16.40 -13.48
N PRO A 191 -1.01 17.30 -14.20
CA PRO A 191 0.00 16.89 -15.17
C PRO A 191 1.12 16.02 -14.59
N LYS A 192 1.50 16.26 -13.33
CA LYS A 192 2.52 15.45 -12.62
C LYS A 192 1.99 14.02 -12.35
N ARG A 193 0.72 13.90 -11.93
CA ARG A 193 0.07 12.60 -11.71
C ARG A 193 -0.20 11.84 -13.01
N LEU A 194 -0.58 12.53 -14.07
CA LEU A 194 -0.70 11.94 -15.41
C LEU A 194 0.63 11.36 -15.90
N TYR A 195 1.74 12.06 -15.63
CA TYR A 195 3.06 11.56 -15.98
C TYR A 195 3.44 10.32 -15.18
N ALA A 196 3.19 10.31 -13.86
CA ALA A 196 3.41 9.14 -13.02
C ALA A 196 2.57 7.93 -13.51
N ALA A 197 1.30 8.16 -13.85
CA ALA A 197 0.43 7.15 -14.44
C ALA A 197 0.98 6.62 -15.77
N GLN A 198 1.55 7.48 -16.62
CA GLN A 198 2.13 7.08 -17.91
C GLN A 198 3.39 6.24 -17.72
N VAL A 199 4.28 6.61 -16.78
CA VAL A 199 5.47 5.81 -16.44
C VAL A 199 5.07 4.41 -15.99
N LEU A 200 4.12 4.33 -15.05
CA LEU A 200 3.56 3.08 -14.56
C LEU A 200 2.93 2.25 -15.68
N LYS A 201 2.08 2.86 -16.52
CA LYS A 201 1.42 2.19 -17.65
C LYS A 201 2.40 1.64 -18.66
N ASN A 202 3.45 2.38 -18.97
CA ASN A 202 4.51 1.93 -19.88
C ASN A 202 5.17 0.65 -19.37
N LYS A 203 5.53 0.61 -18.07
CA LYS A 203 6.16 -0.58 -17.47
C LYS A 203 5.21 -1.77 -17.46
N ILE A 204 3.95 -1.58 -17.09
CA ILE A 204 2.93 -2.65 -17.12
C ILE A 204 2.74 -3.16 -18.55
N THR A 205 2.67 -2.27 -19.52
CA THR A 205 2.54 -2.65 -20.95
C THR A 205 3.73 -3.46 -21.44
N GLU A 206 4.95 -3.13 -20.99
CA GLU A 206 6.15 -3.92 -21.28
C GLU A 206 6.03 -5.37 -20.74
N LEU A 207 5.53 -5.52 -19.51
CA LEU A 207 5.29 -6.83 -18.90
C LEU A 207 4.22 -7.61 -19.64
N GLN A 208 3.09 -6.98 -19.96
CA GLN A 208 1.97 -7.60 -20.66
C GLN A 208 2.29 -7.96 -22.11
N LYS A 209 3.25 -7.29 -22.76
CA LYS A 209 3.77 -7.69 -24.08
C LYS A 209 4.57 -8.98 -24.02
N LYS A 210 5.28 -9.23 -22.90
CA LYS A 210 6.05 -10.48 -22.68
C LYS A 210 5.14 -11.63 -22.27
N ASP A 211 4.16 -11.34 -21.43
CA ASP A 211 3.14 -12.28 -20.97
C ASP A 211 1.79 -11.57 -20.80
N SER A 212 0.86 -11.86 -21.70
CA SER A 212 -0.49 -11.27 -21.67
C SER A 212 -1.30 -11.60 -20.41
N LYS A 213 -0.87 -12.61 -19.65
CA LYS A 213 -1.44 -13.02 -18.37
C LYS A 213 -0.55 -12.64 -17.17
N ALA A 214 0.39 -11.69 -17.37
CA ALA A 214 1.25 -11.21 -16.28
C ALA A 214 0.41 -10.83 -15.05
N LYS A 215 0.76 -11.38 -13.90
CA LYS A 215 0.12 -11.11 -12.61
C LYS A 215 0.70 -9.83 -12.03
N VAL A 216 -0.03 -8.72 -12.18
CA VAL A 216 0.42 -7.39 -11.75
C VAL A 216 -0.48 -6.90 -10.62
N ILE A 217 0.14 -6.46 -9.52
CA ILE A 217 -0.49 -5.75 -8.40
C ILE A 217 0.06 -4.32 -8.41
N VAL A 218 -0.83 -3.35 -8.44
CA VAL A 218 -0.51 -1.93 -8.30
C VAL A 218 -1.24 -1.44 -7.07
N MET A 219 -0.52 -0.87 -6.13
CA MET A 219 -1.08 -0.31 -4.92
C MET A 219 -0.45 1.05 -4.63
N GLY A 220 -1.16 1.92 -3.93
CA GLY A 220 -0.58 3.21 -3.57
C GLY A 220 -1.60 4.25 -3.13
N ASP A 221 -1.05 5.34 -2.58
CA ASP A 221 -1.69 6.63 -2.54
C ASP A 221 -1.46 7.34 -3.87
N PHE A 222 -2.48 7.33 -4.71
CA PHE A 222 -2.40 7.93 -6.05
C PHE A 222 -2.65 9.44 -6.03
N ASN A 223 -3.05 10.00 -4.89
CA ASN A 223 -3.52 11.38 -4.79
C ASN A 223 -4.55 11.75 -5.88
N ASP A 224 -5.16 10.74 -6.49
CA ASP A 224 -6.25 10.82 -7.47
C ASP A 224 -7.29 9.74 -7.17
N HIS A 225 -8.54 10.06 -7.45
CA HIS A 225 -9.65 9.13 -7.28
C HIS A 225 -9.74 8.13 -8.44
N PRO A 226 -10.44 7.00 -8.28
CA PRO A 226 -10.60 5.99 -9.33
C PRO A 226 -11.18 6.52 -10.65
N ASP A 227 -11.94 7.61 -10.62
CA ASP A 227 -12.56 8.25 -11.78
C ASP A 227 -11.71 9.39 -12.40
N ASN A 228 -10.56 9.74 -11.81
CA ASN A 228 -9.66 10.75 -12.38
C ASN A 228 -8.95 10.24 -13.65
N ASN A 229 -8.53 11.18 -14.49
CA ASN A 229 -7.90 10.90 -15.78
C ASN A 229 -6.65 10.00 -15.69
N SER A 230 -5.84 10.19 -14.66
CA SER A 230 -4.63 9.41 -14.42
C SER A 230 -4.94 7.91 -14.23
N ILE A 231 -5.98 7.58 -13.46
CA ILE A 231 -6.40 6.22 -13.16
C ILE A 231 -7.26 5.64 -14.29
N LEU A 232 -8.37 6.33 -14.62
CA LEU A 232 -9.35 5.78 -15.54
C LEU A 232 -8.87 5.77 -17.00
N ASN A 233 -8.27 6.89 -17.44
CA ASN A 233 -7.94 7.09 -18.86
C ASN A 233 -6.49 6.75 -19.20
N THR A 234 -5.52 7.11 -18.36
CA THR A 234 -4.09 6.85 -18.60
C THR A 234 -3.71 5.43 -18.19
N LEU A 235 -3.97 5.05 -16.94
CA LEU A 235 -3.65 3.71 -16.44
C LEU A 235 -4.59 2.63 -16.99
N LYS A 236 -5.80 3.02 -17.40
CA LYS A 236 -6.87 2.10 -17.86
C LYS A 236 -7.33 1.15 -16.78
N ALA A 237 -7.56 1.69 -15.56
CA ALA A 237 -8.03 0.93 -14.41
C ALA A 237 -9.47 1.30 -14.07
N SER A 238 -10.37 0.31 -14.00
CA SER A 238 -11.79 0.50 -13.68
C SER A 238 -12.39 -0.75 -13.01
N ASP A 239 -13.64 -0.66 -12.57
CA ASP A 239 -14.41 -1.83 -12.10
C ASP A 239 -14.84 -2.80 -13.22
N LYS A 240 -14.71 -2.39 -14.48
CA LYS A 240 -15.12 -3.15 -15.68
C LYS A 240 -14.07 -3.00 -16.79
N PRO A 241 -12.92 -3.69 -16.66
CA PRO A 241 -11.91 -3.66 -17.71
C PRO A 241 -12.50 -4.16 -19.04
N LYS A 242 -12.22 -3.42 -20.11
CA LYS A 242 -12.78 -3.70 -21.45
C LYS A 242 -11.82 -4.53 -22.32
N ALA A 243 -10.54 -4.25 -22.22
CA ALA A 243 -9.49 -4.98 -22.93
C ALA A 243 -8.71 -5.89 -21.98
N LYS A 244 -8.09 -6.96 -22.53
CA LYS A 244 -7.25 -7.88 -21.71
C LYS A 244 -6.07 -7.19 -21.03
N THR A 245 -5.64 -6.04 -21.53
CA THR A 245 -4.55 -5.23 -20.99
C THR A 245 -5.03 -4.15 -20.00
N ASP A 246 -6.35 -3.97 -19.85
CA ASP A 246 -6.91 -3.06 -18.87
C ASP A 246 -6.82 -3.67 -17.47
N LEU A 247 -6.81 -2.82 -16.47
CA LEU A 247 -6.65 -3.21 -15.08
C LEU A 247 -8.00 -3.15 -14.33
N TYR A 248 -8.16 -4.04 -13.36
CA TYR A 248 -9.30 -4.01 -12.44
C TYR A 248 -8.94 -3.19 -11.22
N ASN A 249 -9.75 -2.17 -10.93
CA ASN A 249 -9.60 -1.34 -9.75
C ASN A 249 -10.63 -1.76 -8.68
N ALA A 250 -10.16 -2.37 -7.61
CA ALA A 250 -11.00 -2.87 -6.52
C ALA A 250 -11.72 -1.75 -5.75
N TYR A 251 -11.24 -0.51 -5.84
CA TYR A 251 -11.76 0.65 -5.12
C TYR A 251 -12.76 1.50 -5.90
N TYR A 252 -12.95 1.22 -7.20
CA TYR A 252 -13.81 2.04 -8.05
C TYR A 252 -15.26 2.08 -7.57
N THR A 253 -15.83 0.94 -7.22
CA THR A 253 -17.20 0.85 -6.70
C THR A 253 -17.33 1.45 -5.29
N LEU A 254 -16.34 1.27 -4.42
CA LEU A 254 -16.31 1.88 -3.09
C LEU A 254 -16.36 3.41 -3.19
N ASP A 255 -15.52 3.98 -4.04
CA ASP A 255 -15.45 5.43 -4.25
C ASP A 255 -16.79 6.00 -4.78
N LYS A 256 -17.43 5.32 -5.74
CA LYS A 256 -18.76 5.68 -6.23
C LYS A 256 -19.84 5.66 -5.14
N ASN A 257 -19.71 4.75 -4.19
CA ASN A 257 -20.63 4.62 -3.05
C ASN A 257 -20.29 5.59 -1.91
N LYS A 258 -19.35 6.53 -2.11
CA LYS A 258 -18.89 7.48 -1.10
C LYS A 258 -18.32 6.77 0.14
N GLN A 259 -17.75 5.61 -0.06
CA GLN A 259 -16.88 4.90 0.86
C GLN A 259 -15.44 5.15 0.42
N GLY A 260 -14.50 5.22 1.35
CA GLY A 260 -13.15 5.58 0.92
C GLY A 260 -12.10 5.46 2.00
N THR A 261 -10.88 5.79 1.61
CA THR A 261 -9.69 5.78 2.44
C THR A 261 -9.35 7.17 2.97
N HIS A 262 -9.93 8.22 2.36
CA HIS A 262 -9.66 9.61 2.72
C HIS A 262 -10.98 10.38 2.88
N TYR A 263 -11.11 11.09 4.02
CA TYR A 263 -12.27 11.94 4.32
C TYR A 263 -11.89 13.41 4.22
N PHE A 264 -12.45 14.11 3.26
CA PHE A 264 -12.19 15.53 3.06
C PHE A 264 -13.47 16.25 2.57
N ASN A 265 -13.71 17.47 3.05
CA ASN A 265 -14.90 18.28 2.72
C ASN A 265 -16.22 17.49 2.87
N ASN A 266 -16.38 16.72 3.95
CA ASN A 266 -17.55 15.91 4.26
C ASN A 266 -17.85 14.79 3.24
N ILE A 267 -16.85 14.37 2.47
CA ILE A 267 -16.97 13.29 1.49
C ILE A 267 -15.85 12.28 1.70
N TRP A 268 -16.18 10.99 1.71
CA TRP A 268 -15.24 9.90 1.62
C TRP A 268 -14.89 9.64 0.15
N ARG A 269 -13.62 9.54 -0.17
CA ARG A 269 -13.08 9.20 -1.48
C ARG A 269 -11.89 8.23 -1.33
N CYS A 270 -11.53 7.53 -2.41
CA CYS A 270 -10.41 6.61 -2.44
C CYS A 270 -9.19 7.28 -3.10
N LEU A 271 -8.22 7.72 -2.31
CA LEU A 271 -6.88 8.09 -2.79
C LEU A 271 -5.96 6.87 -2.76
N ASP A 272 -6.09 6.04 -1.72
CA ASP A 272 -5.40 4.75 -1.62
C ASP A 272 -6.19 3.69 -2.37
N GLN A 273 -5.52 2.96 -3.26
CA GLN A 273 -6.18 1.99 -4.11
C GLN A 273 -5.31 0.74 -4.31
N ILE A 274 -5.97 -0.40 -4.51
CA ILE A 274 -5.34 -1.63 -4.98
C ILE A 274 -5.97 -1.98 -6.32
N ILE A 275 -5.12 -2.12 -7.32
CA ILE A 275 -5.46 -2.36 -8.73
C ILE A 275 -4.71 -3.61 -9.19
N VAL A 276 -5.38 -4.50 -9.92
CA VAL A 276 -4.77 -5.75 -10.38
C VAL A 276 -4.95 -5.97 -11.88
N SER A 277 -4.04 -6.73 -12.48
CA SER A 277 -4.20 -7.19 -13.85
C SER A 277 -5.20 -8.35 -13.95
N GLN A 278 -5.71 -8.58 -15.14
CA GLN A 278 -6.61 -9.70 -15.42
C GLN A 278 -5.93 -11.09 -15.28
N GLY A 279 -4.63 -11.15 -15.06
CA GLY A 279 -3.92 -12.38 -14.70
C GLY A 279 -4.30 -12.95 -13.32
N PHE A 280 -5.02 -12.16 -12.50
CA PHE A 280 -5.56 -12.56 -11.19
C PHE A 280 -7.06 -12.87 -11.20
N ILE A 281 -7.76 -12.59 -12.31
CA ILE A 281 -9.23 -12.66 -12.41
C ILE A 281 -9.68 -13.85 -13.27
#